data_94d68cad6ebe34a92ea68999b1529130
#
_entry.id   94d68cad6ebe34a92ea68999b1529130
#
_cell.length_a   1.000
_cell.length_b   1.000
_cell.length_c   1.000
_cell.angle_alpha   90.00
_cell.angle_beta   90.00
_cell.angle_gamma   90.00
#
_symmetry.space_group_name_H-M   'P 1'
#
loop_
_entity.id
_entity.type
_entity.pdbx_description
1 polymer ?
#
loop_
_entity_poly.entity_id
_entity_poly.type
_entity_poly.pdbx_seq_one_letter_code
_entity_poly.pdbx_strand_id
1 'polypeptide(L)'
;KMTSFIDANVIIKAFTDNDDKERCRQILSEEFITNTLCLVEAHYTISIIKNNKIYASNCIKSLFKGDNTIIQLDKNLIFESFRRIDKYDLDIFDLINYTTALINSCIEFISYDHHFDNLEIKRVEP
;
A
#
# COMPACT_ATOMS: atom_id res chain seq x y z
N LYS A 1 9.43 11.86 13.60
CA LYS A 1 8.69 11.91 12.37
C LYS A 1 7.83 10.67 12.18
N MET A 2 6.55 10.86 11.93
CA MET A 2 5.61 9.76 11.71
C MET A 2 5.84 9.14 10.33
N THR A 3 5.91 7.82 10.30
CA THR A 3 6.04 7.08 9.04
C THR A 3 4.80 6.21 8.85
N SER A 4 4.14 6.37 7.71
CA SER A 4 2.92 5.65 7.37
C SER A 4 3.18 4.70 6.23
N PHE A 5 2.65 3.49 6.33
CA PHE A 5 2.56 2.58 5.19
C PHE A 5 1.22 2.81 4.49
N ILE A 6 1.22 2.81 3.17
CA ILE A 6 0.00 2.98 2.37
C ILE A 6 -0.28 1.71 1.58
N ASP A 7 -1.48 1.16 1.80
CA ASP A 7 -1.98 -0.04 1.12
C ASP A 7 -2.46 0.31 -0.29
N ALA A 8 -2.54 -0.70 -1.15
CA ALA A 8 -2.95 -0.55 -2.55
C ALA A 8 -4.33 0.10 -2.71
N ASN A 9 -5.27 -0.19 -1.79
CA ASN A 9 -6.62 0.36 -1.92
C ASN A 9 -6.67 1.89 -1.81
N VAL A 10 -5.73 2.50 -1.11
CA VAL A 10 -5.60 3.97 -1.04
C VAL A 10 -5.12 4.52 -2.38
N ILE A 11 -4.15 3.84 -3.00
CA ILE A 11 -3.64 4.23 -4.32
C ILE A 11 -4.75 4.11 -5.38
N ILE A 12 -5.50 3.02 -5.35
CA ILE A 12 -6.62 2.80 -6.28
C ILE A 12 -7.64 3.93 -6.18
N LYS A 13 -8.04 4.29 -4.97
CA LYS A 13 -9.03 5.35 -4.78
C LYS A 13 -8.52 6.72 -5.22
N ALA A 14 -7.23 6.96 -5.13
CA ALA A 14 -6.63 8.21 -5.57
C ALA A 14 -6.73 8.43 -7.09
N PHE A 15 -6.85 7.35 -7.86
CA PHE A 15 -6.82 7.41 -9.31
C PHE A 15 -8.09 6.88 -9.98
N THR A 16 -9.18 6.72 -9.23
CA THR A 16 -10.48 6.29 -9.74
C THR A 16 -11.56 7.23 -9.23
N ASP A 17 -12.74 7.18 -9.84
CA ASP A 17 -13.84 8.09 -9.49
C ASP A 17 -14.58 7.55 -8.27
N ASN A 18 -14.48 8.27 -7.16
CA ASN A 18 -15.14 7.93 -5.90
C ASN A 18 -15.07 9.14 -4.96
N ASP A 19 -15.83 9.09 -3.86
CA ASP A 19 -15.94 10.21 -2.93
C ASP A 19 -14.65 10.50 -2.17
N ASP A 20 -13.76 9.53 -2.05
CA ASP A 20 -12.51 9.67 -1.30
C ASP A 20 -11.30 10.03 -2.16
N LYS A 21 -11.52 10.25 -3.45
CA LYS A 21 -10.44 10.49 -4.41
C LYS A 21 -9.49 11.61 -3.97
N GLU A 22 -10.05 12.77 -3.64
CA GLU A 22 -9.22 13.91 -3.28
C GLU A 22 -8.47 13.69 -1.97
N ARG A 23 -9.11 13.04 -1.00
CA ARG A 23 -8.46 12.73 0.27
C ARG A 23 -7.30 11.75 0.07
N CYS A 24 -7.50 10.71 -0.74
CA CYS A 24 -6.43 9.75 -1.04
C CYS A 24 -5.29 10.41 -1.81
N ARG A 25 -5.60 11.31 -2.73
CA ARG A 25 -4.57 12.08 -3.43
C ARG A 25 -3.76 12.95 -2.47
N GLN A 26 -4.41 13.56 -1.51
CA GLN A 26 -3.73 14.35 -0.48
C GLN A 26 -2.74 13.49 0.30
N ILE A 27 -3.15 12.28 0.68
CA ILE A 27 -2.28 11.34 1.38
C ILE A 27 -1.07 10.99 0.53
N LEU A 28 -1.27 10.71 -0.77
CA LEU A 28 -0.18 10.36 -1.68
C LEU A 28 0.77 11.53 -1.97
N SER A 29 0.37 12.76 -1.68
CA SER A 29 1.23 13.94 -1.84
C SER A 29 2.17 14.13 -0.65
N GLU A 30 1.97 13.39 0.41
CA GLU A 30 2.79 13.44 1.61
C GLU A 30 3.86 12.35 1.58
N GLU A 31 4.74 12.32 2.57
CA GLU A 31 5.76 11.29 2.68
C GLU A 31 5.14 9.99 3.20
N PHE A 32 5.43 8.88 2.53
CA PHE A 32 4.90 7.58 2.93
C PHE A 32 5.82 6.44 2.46
N ILE A 33 5.56 5.25 2.97
CA ILE A 33 6.19 4.01 2.53
C ILE A 33 5.12 3.11 1.90
N THR A 34 5.46 2.47 0.81
CA THR A 34 4.69 1.38 0.21
C THR A 34 5.66 0.36 -0.35
N ASN A 35 5.17 -0.65 -1.05
CA ASN A 35 6.05 -1.64 -1.68
C ASN A 35 5.62 -1.90 -3.14
N THR A 36 6.48 -2.59 -3.88
CA THR A 36 6.23 -2.85 -5.30
C THR A 36 5.03 -3.77 -5.52
N LEU A 37 4.70 -4.63 -4.56
CA LEU A 37 3.48 -5.46 -4.65
C LEU A 37 2.23 -4.58 -4.67
N CYS A 38 2.15 -3.58 -3.79
CA CYS A 38 1.02 -2.64 -3.77
C CYS A 38 0.91 -1.89 -5.10
N LEU A 39 2.04 -1.50 -5.69
CA LEU A 39 2.03 -0.79 -6.98
C LEU A 39 1.49 -1.67 -8.09
N VAL A 40 1.87 -2.94 -8.13
CA VAL A 40 1.38 -3.88 -9.15
C VAL A 40 -0.11 -4.15 -8.95
N GLU A 41 -0.55 -4.40 -7.73
CA GLU A 41 -1.96 -4.59 -7.41
C GLU A 41 -2.80 -3.37 -7.80
N ALA A 42 -2.32 -2.19 -7.45
CA ALA A 42 -3.02 -0.93 -7.77
C ALA A 42 -3.11 -0.74 -9.29
N HIS A 43 -2.03 -0.97 -10.02
CA HIS A 43 -2.03 -0.90 -11.46
C HIS A 43 -3.09 -1.81 -12.07
N TYR A 44 -3.10 -3.07 -11.64
CA TYR A 44 -4.04 -4.06 -12.16
C TYR A 44 -5.49 -3.60 -11.95
N THR A 45 -5.82 -3.17 -10.74
CA THR A 45 -7.19 -2.78 -10.40
C THR A 45 -7.61 -1.49 -11.09
N ILE A 46 -6.74 -0.48 -11.13
CA ILE A 46 -7.01 0.78 -11.84
C ILE A 46 -7.26 0.50 -13.33
N SER A 47 -6.44 -0.38 -13.93
CA SER A 47 -6.57 -0.71 -15.36
C SER A 47 -7.93 -1.35 -15.67
N ILE A 48 -8.45 -2.16 -14.76
CA ILE A 48 -9.77 -2.78 -14.92
C ILE A 48 -10.87 -1.75 -14.73
N ILE A 49 -10.84 -0.98 -13.65
CA ILE A 49 -11.87 0.02 -13.33
C ILE A 49 -11.99 1.06 -14.46
N LYS A 50 -10.86 1.55 -14.94
CA LYS A 50 -10.82 2.59 -15.98
C LYS A 50 -10.83 2.01 -17.39
N ASN A 51 -10.73 0.69 -17.52
CA ASN A 51 -10.58 -0.01 -18.81
C ASN A 51 -9.46 0.64 -19.64
N ASN A 52 -8.33 0.93 -18.99
CA ASN A 52 -7.23 1.67 -19.63
C ASN A 52 -5.93 1.41 -18.89
N LYS A 53 -5.13 0.47 -19.40
CA LYS A 53 -3.86 0.10 -18.78
C LYS A 53 -2.78 1.17 -18.94
N ILE A 54 -2.87 1.99 -19.99
CA ILE A 54 -1.91 3.08 -20.21
C ILE A 54 -2.11 4.16 -19.16
N TYR A 55 -3.37 4.53 -18.92
CA TYR A 55 -3.72 5.47 -17.85
C TYR A 55 -3.22 4.95 -16.50
N ALA A 56 -3.49 3.68 -16.20
CA ALA A 56 -3.07 3.06 -14.95
C ALA A 56 -1.54 3.10 -14.79
N SER A 57 -0.80 2.79 -15.87
CA SER A 57 0.67 2.85 -15.84
C SER A 57 1.18 4.24 -15.54
N ASN A 58 0.56 5.25 -16.14
CA ASN A 58 0.95 6.64 -15.91
C ASN A 58 0.69 7.07 -14.46
N CYS A 59 -0.42 6.63 -13.88
CA CYS A 59 -0.74 6.88 -12.48
C CYS A 59 0.34 6.29 -11.56
N ILE A 60 0.68 5.02 -11.76
CA ILE A 60 1.67 4.35 -10.92
C ILE A 60 3.06 4.95 -11.11
N LYS A 61 3.45 5.23 -12.36
CA LYS A 61 4.75 5.85 -12.63
C LYS A 61 4.91 7.20 -11.94
N SER A 62 3.81 7.95 -11.78
CA SER A 62 3.88 9.24 -11.11
C SER A 62 4.32 9.14 -9.65
N LEU A 63 4.08 8.01 -9.01
CA LEU A 63 4.47 7.79 -7.61
C LEU A 63 5.99 7.68 -7.44
N PHE A 64 6.72 7.29 -8.49
CA PHE A 64 8.18 7.20 -8.42
C PHE A 64 8.86 8.57 -8.38
N LYS A 65 8.12 9.62 -8.66
CA LYS A 65 8.66 11.00 -8.68
C LYS A 65 8.42 11.74 -7.36
N GLY A 66 7.62 11.15 -6.47
CA GLY A 66 7.25 11.79 -5.22
C GLY A 66 8.28 11.60 -4.12
N ASP A 67 8.00 12.22 -2.98
CA ASP A 67 8.84 12.14 -1.78
C ASP A 67 8.39 10.96 -0.92
N ASN A 68 8.50 9.77 -1.49
CA ASN A 68 8.07 8.53 -0.85
C ASN A 68 9.14 7.44 -0.99
N THR A 69 8.98 6.37 -0.23
CA THR A 69 9.86 5.23 -0.27
C THR A 69 9.10 4.00 -0.76
N ILE A 70 9.57 3.41 -1.85
CA ILE A 70 8.97 2.21 -2.43
C ILE A 70 9.90 1.04 -2.16
N ILE A 71 9.47 0.15 -1.28
CA ILE A 71 10.25 -1.03 -0.87
C ILE A 71 10.08 -2.12 -1.91
N GLN A 72 11.19 -2.66 -2.37
CA GLN A 72 11.18 -3.74 -3.34
C GLN A 72 10.75 -5.07 -2.69
N LEU A 73 9.83 -5.77 -3.35
CA LEU A 73 9.47 -7.14 -2.96
C LEU A 73 10.59 -8.08 -3.41
N ASP A 74 11.62 -8.18 -2.60
CA ASP A 74 12.75 -9.06 -2.85
C ASP A 74 12.64 -10.35 -2.03
N LYS A 75 13.62 -11.25 -2.21
CA LYS A 75 13.58 -12.53 -1.49
C LYS A 75 13.65 -12.36 0.03
N ASN A 76 14.32 -11.30 0.51
CA ASN A 76 14.41 -11.07 1.95
C ASN A 76 13.06 -10.68 2.53
N LEU A 77 12.32 -9.79 1.85
CA LEU A 77 10.99 -9.40 2.31
C LEU A 77 10.03 -10.60 2.28
N ILE A 78 10.12 -11.43 1.25
CA ILE A 78 9.32 -12.66 1.15
C ILE A 78 9.65 -13.59 2.32
N PHE A 79 10.93 -13.82 2.59
CA PHE A 79 11.36 -14.68 3.71
C PHE A 79 10.86 -14.13 5.05
N GLU A 80 11.02 -12.84 5.29
CA GLU A 80 10.55 -12.21 6.53
C GLU A 80 9.04 -12.30 6.68
N SER A 81 8.30 -12.29 5.59
CA SER A 81 6.85 -12.48 5.61
C SER A 81 6.50 -13.92 6.00
N PHE A 82 7.15 -14.91 5.39
CA PHE A 82 6.92 -16.31 5.74
C PHE A 82 7.28 -16.63 7.19
N ARG A 83 8.29 -15.97 7.75
CA ARG A 83 8.63 -16.16 9.16
C ARG A 83 7.49 -15.78 10.10
N ARG A 84 6.56 -14.96 9.63
CA ARG A 84 5.43 -14.44 10.41
C ARG A 84 4.10 -15.11 10.08
N ILE A 85 4.13 -16.16 9.25
CA ILE A 85 2.90 -16.74 8.69
C ILE A 85 1.94 -17.29 9.76
N ASP A 86 2.48 -17.79 10.86
CA ASP A 86 1.69 -18.36 11.94
C ASP A 86 1.39 -17.36 13.08
N LYS A 87 1.95 -16.15 12.97
CA LYS A 87 1.80 -15.12 14.00
C LYS A 87 0.59 -14.21 13.76
N TYR A 88 0.20 -14.04 12.51
CA TYR A 88 -0.90 -13.16 12.11
C TYR A 88 -1.93 -13.91 11.30
N ASP A 89 -3.21 -13.56 11.51
CA ASP A 89 -4.31 -14.11 10.71
C ASP A 89 -4.49 -13.26 9.45
N LEU A 90 -3.48 -13.31 8.57
CA LEU A 90 -3.45 -12.57 7.31
C LEU A 90 -3.07 -13.53 6.19
N ASP A 91 -3.67 -13.35 5.01
CA ASP A 91 -3.17 -14.08 3.84
C ASP A 91 -1.77 -13.58 3.47
N ILE A 92 -1.11 -14.27 2.55
CA ILE A 92 0.29 -13.95 2.23
C ILE A 92 0.45 -12.54 1.64
N PHE A 93 -0.51 -12.07 0.85
CA PHE A 93 -0.41 -10.73 0.25
C PHE A 93 -0.53 -9.65 1.32
N ASP A 94 -1.51 -9.76 2.19
CA ASP A 94 -1.68 -8.85 3.33
C ASP A 94 -0.48 -8.92 4.27
N LEU A 95 0.04 -10.13 4.48
CA LEU A 95 1.19 -10.33 5.38
C LEU A 95 2.45 -9.68 4.81
N ILE A 96 2.67 -9.75 3.50
CA ILE A 96 3.79 -9.05 2.87
C ILE A 96 3.70 -7.54 3.11
N ASN A 97 2.50 -6.99 2.94
CA ASN A 97 2.29 -5.56 3.16
C ASN A 97 2.52 -5.19 4.62
N TYR A 98 1.97 -5.97 5.53
CA TYR A 98 2.14 -5.72 6.96
C TYR A 98 3.60 -5.88 7.40
N THR A 99 4.28 -6.89 6.89
CA THR A 99 5.70 -7.12 7.16
C THR A 99 6.55 -5.94 6.66
N THR A 100 6.22 -5.39 5.49
CA THR A 100 6.90 -4.19 4.98
C THR A 100 6.80 -3.05 5.99
N ALA A 101 5.60 -2.83 6.52
CA ALA A 101 5.36 -1.78 7.51
C ALA A 101 6.14 -2.03 8.80
N LEU A 102 6.15 -3.27 9.28
CA LEU A 102 6.85 -3.65 10.51
C LEU A 102 8.36 -3.42 10.41
N ILE A 103 8.99 -3.94 9.36
CA ILE A 103 10.45 -3.86 9.24
C ILE A 103 10.94 -2.45 8.89
N ASN A 104 10.07 -1.58 8.44
CA ASN A 104 10.38 -0.17 8.18
C ASN A 104 9.90 0.76 9.28
N SER A 105 9.53 0.20 10.42
CA SER A 105 9.16 0.95 11.63
C SER A 105 8.02 1.94 11.42
N CYS A 106 7.05 1.59 10.57
CA CYS A 106 5.86 2.40 10.37
C CYS A 106 5.00 2.39 11.62
N ILE A 107 4.41 3.52 11.95
CA ILE A 107 3.54 3.66 13.12
C ILE A 107 2.06 3.69 12.75
N GLU A 108 1.76 3.86 11.47
CA GLU A 108 0.39 3.77 10.95
C GLU A 108 0.37 2.91 9.70
N PHE A 109 -0.74 2.20 9.53
CA PHE A 109 -1.02 1.41 8.33
C PHE A 109 -2.29 1.97 7.70
N ILE A 110 -2.15 2.74 6.64
CA ILE A 110 -3.28 3.42 6.00
C ILE A 110 -3.94 2.48 5.02
N SER A 111 -5.15 2.05 5.34
CA SER A 111 -5.89 1.06 4.55
C SER A 111 -7.37 1.08 4.92
N TYR A 112 -8.21 0.76 3.93
CA TYR A 112 -9.64 0.52 4.16
C TYR A 112 -9.91 -0.90 4.65
N ASP A 113 -8.91 -1.79 4.62
CA ASP A 113 -9.10 -3.21 4.88
C ASP A 113 -9.07 -3.50 6.38
N HIS A 114 -10.19 -3.99 6.90
CA HIS A 114 -10.36 -4.32 8.31
C HIS A 114 -9.56 -5.57 8.75
N HIS A 115 -8.95 -6.32 7.81
CA HIS A 115 -8.05 -7.42 8.17
C HIS A 115 -6.87 -6.94 9.02
N PHE A 116 -6.52 -5.65 8.93
CA PHE A 116 -5.41 -5.06 9.67
C PHE A 116 -5.82 -4.46 11.02
N ASP A 117 -7.06 -4.64 11.43
CA ASP A 117 -7.53 -4.13 12.73
C ASP A 117 -6.88 -4.90 13.89
N ASN A 118 -6.65 -4.19 14.99
CA ASN A 118 -6.17 -4.77 16.27
C ASN A 118 -4.80 -5.44 16.17
N LEU A 119 -3.96 -4.99 15.26
CA LEU A 119 -2.57 -5.44 15.15
C LEU A 119 -1.63 -4.42 15.80
N GLU A 120 -0.34 -4.73 15.84
CA GLU A 120 0.67 -3.88 16.49
C GLU A 120 0.73 -2.47 15.90
N ILE A 121 0.63 -2.37 14.56
CA ILE A 121 0.57 -1.07 13.89
C ILE A 121 -0.90 -0.69 13.73
N LYS A 122 -1.23 0.53 14.13
CA LYS A 122 -2.60 1.02 14.06
C LYS A 122 -3.04 1.19 12.61
N ARG A 123 -4.17 0.57 12.25
CA ARG A 123 -4.82 0.84 10.96
C ARG A 123 -5.53 2.20 11.05
N VAL A 124 -5.35 2.99 10.01
CA VAL A 124 -6.00 4.31 9.87
C VAL A 124 -6.67 4.35 8.51
N GLU A 125 -7.94 4.77 8.48
CA GLU A 125 -8.61 5.02 7.21
C GLU A 125 -8.28 6.44 6.72
N PRO A 126 -8.19 6.62 5.38
CA PRO A 126 -7.98 7.94 4.81
C PRO A 126 -8.99 8.99 5.20
#